data_b466b2c35cd8044c253d1815f9cc40a8
#
_entry.id   b466b2c35cd8044c253d1815f9cc40a8
#
_cell.length_a   1.000
_cell.length_b   1.000
_cell.length_c   1.000
_cell.angle_alpha   90.00
_cell.angle_beta   90.00
_cell.angle_gamma   90.00
#
_symmetry.space_group_name_H-M   'P 1'
#
loop_
_entity.id
_entity.type
_entity.pdbx_description
1 polymer ?
#
loop_
_entity_poly.entity_id
_entity_poly.type
_entity_poly.pdbx_seq_one_letter_code
_entity_poly.pdbx_strand_id
1 'polypeptide(L)'
;MTAAPSISLSRRGFLAGAGALGALATTALLTGCSTGTAISKDPDELVLWYWNRSLDPKFLKQAAGGISGHEPMRLRPDLIGGASYDTKFRTALAGNAFIPDVLMVNSNCWLYFPDEDLFTDFDDHGGASKKGEYYDWKLALGRTPSGRQCFWPVDTGPTGFFYRQDVLAQAGLPTDPDEVADAITTWDDFRTFGAKIRKGAGSATVITANQLFTQYIAASPTRYFDRDDQPVFERSDSSVRQAWENAVACVRSGLTGNLQSGTDQNAGWVSGRVAGQIEGAWWTQVIHDTAPAAAGKWRIARQPERPGNSGGSFLAVPKSSKDPAAAAAFAQWITSPEVQSHTYNDVQLFPSTPASFDNGLMRNPGNYFGDQDPLGFFNASAMDVPVTYISNSERFIGAFTTEITNVEAAGKDPDRAWQDAVDQTNRVLEKRGVRA
;
A
#
# COMPACT_ATOMS: atom_id res chain seq x y z
N MET A 1 39.31 -45.90 22.27
CA MET A 1 39.67 -45.18 21.05
C MET A 1 39.58 -46.14 19.88
N THR A 2 38.42 -46.20 19.24
CA THR A 2 38.20 -46.99 18.03
C THR A 2 37.43 -46.11 17.05
N ALA A 3 38.07 -45.83 15.93
CA ALA A 3 37.54 -44.99 14.86
C ALA A 3 36.44 -45.70 14.07
N ALA A 4 35.36 -44.99 13.75
CA ALA A 4 34.31 -45.46 12.87
C ALA A 4 34.68 -45.18 11.39
N PRO A 5 34.36 -46.10 10.46
CA PRO A 5 34.70 -45.92 9.04
C PRO A 5 33.70 -44.99 8.31
N SER A 6 34.24 -44.09 7.51
CA SER A 6 33.49 -43.21 6.59
C SER A 6 33.06 -44.01 5.35
N ILE A 7 31.76 -44.01 5.05
CA ILE A 7 31.22 -44.59 3.82
C ILE A 7 31.05 -43.44 2.80
N SER A 8 31.82 -43.45 1.71
CA SER A 8 31.65 -42.58 0.56
C SER A 8 30.64 -43.18 -0.44
N LEU A 9 29.51 -42.55 -0.62
CA LEU A 9 28.51 -42.90 -1.65
C LEU A 9 28.85 -42.19 -2.98
N SER A 10 29.19 -43.00 -4.00
CA SER A 10 29.43 -42.49 -5.36
C SER A 10 28.11 -42.27 -6.12
N ARG A 11 28.09 -41.24 -6.97
CA ARG A 11 26.93 -40.83 -7.78
C ARG A 11 26.41 -41.86 -8.80
N ARG A 12 27.05 -43.01 -8.95
CA ARG A 12 26.65 -44.10 -9.87
C ARG A 12 25.79 -45.19 -9.25
N GLY A 13 25.61 -45.21 -7.91
CA GLY A 13 24.80 -46.19 -7.19
C GLY A 13 23.31 -45.87 -7.07
N PHE A 14 22.87 -44.68 -7.50
CA PHE A 14 21.49 -44.22 -7.29
C PHE A 14 20.53 -44.55 -8.48
N LEU A 15 21.01 -45.07 -9.59
CA LEU A 15 20.19 -45.33 -10.80
C LEU A 15 19.91 -46.83 -11.09
N ALA A 16 20.25 -47.75 -10.18
CA ALA A 16 20.06 -49.19 -10.44
C ALA A 16 19.09 -49.91 -9.49
N GLY A 17 18.21 -49.19 -8.79
CA GLY A 17 17.30 -49.75 -7.78
C GLY A 17 15.81 -49.50 -7.95
N ALA A 18 15.33 -49.16 -9.15
CA ALA A 18 13.90 -48.86 -9.36
C ALA A 18 13.31 -49.73 -10.51
N GLY A 19 13.26 -51.01 -10.28
CA GLY A 19 12.60 -51.94 -11.21
C GLY A 19 12.14 -53.22 -10.50
N ALA A 20 10.83 -53.33 -10.31
CA ALA A 20 10.05 -54.47 -9.83
C ALA A 20 9.66 -54.41 -8.34
N LEU A 21 8.44 -53.92 -8.10
CA LEU A 21 7.44 -54.58 -7.21
C LEU A 21 6.20 -53.65 -7.06
N GLY A 22 5.05 -54.18 -7.50
CA GLY A 22 3.80 -53.84 -6.87
C GLY A 22 2.88 -52.87 -7.58
N ALA A 23 2.22 -53.32 -8.63
CA ALA A 23 0.88 -52.90 -8.91
C ALA A 23 -0.05 -53.40 -7.81
N LEU A 24 -0.34 -52.57 -6.79
CA LEU A 24 -1.49 -52.74 -5.90
C LEU A 24 -1.71 -51.45 -5.11
N ALA A 25 -2.86 -50.79 -5.41
CA ALA A 25 -3.61 -49.90 -4.53
C ALA A 25 -2.83 -48.76 -3.86
N THR A 26 -2.79 -47.61 -4.53
CA THR A 26 -2.72 -46.31 -3.83
C THR A 26 -3.58 -45.27 -4.55
N THR A 27 -4.89 -45.50 -4.53
CA THR A 27 -5.88 -44.44 -4.54
C THR A 27 -6.04 -43.91 -3.14
N ALA A 28 -5.02 -43.26 -2.60
CA ALA A 28 -5.17 -42.49 -1.39
C ALA A 28 -4.01 -41.50 -1.29
N LEU A 29 -4.40 -40.22 -1.10
CA LEU A 29 -3.54 -39.15 -0.60
C LEU A 29 -2.65 -38.42 -1.64
N LEU A 30 -3.24 -37.97 -2.73
CA LEU A 30 -2.93 -36.66 -3.28
C LEU A 30 -3.84 -35.62 -2.63
N THR A 31 -3.92 -35.60 -1.31
CA THR A 31 -4.25 -34.38 -0.59
C THR A 31 -2.98 -33.52 -0.56
N GLY A 32 -2.47 -33.19 -1.72
CA GLY A 32 -1.62 -32.03 -1.89
C GLY A 32 -2.42 -30.84 -1.38
N CYS A 33 -1.85 -30.01 -0.55
CA CYS A 33 -2.36 -28.70 -0.17
C CYS A 33 -2.73 -27.89 -1.41
N SER A 34 -3.86 -28.20 -2.04
CA SER A 34 -4.52 -27.30 -2.95
C SER A 34 -5.30 -26.31 -2.08
N THR A 35 -4.62 -25.31 -1.56
CA THR A 35 -5.26 -24.01 -1.34
C THR A 35 -5.61 -23.40 -2.70
N GLY A 36 -6.05 -24.23 -3.62
CA GLY A 36 -6.59 -23.84 -4.90
C GLY A 36 -7.98 -23.29 -4.64
N THR A 37 -8.11 -22.00 -4.63
CA THR A 37 -9.36 -21.30 -4.76
C THR A 37 -9.95 -21.66 -6.13
N ALA A 38 -10.65 -22.78 -6.19
CA ALA A 38 -11.42 -23.14 -7.36
C ALA A 38 -12.55 -22.11 -7.51
N ILE A 39 -12.82 -21.68 -8.73
CA ILE A 39 -14.06 -20.96 -9.06
C ILE A 39 -15.21 -21.79 -8.50
N SER A 40 -16.16 -21.15 -7.78
CA SER A 40 -17.32 -21.86 -7.29
C SER A 40 -18.12 -22.44 -8.44
N LYS A 41 -18.53 -23.71 -8.33
CA LYS A 41 -19.47 -24.35 -9.26
C LYS A 41 -20.94 -24.07 -8.91
N ASP A 42 -21.17 -23.53 -7.73
CA ASP A 42 -22.48 -23.11 -7.29
C ASP A 42 -22.91 -21.85 -8.07
N PRO A 43 -24.03 -21.87 -8.78
CA PRO A 43 -24.47 -20.71 -9.56
C PRO A 43 -24.81 -19.50 -8.69
N ASP A 44 -25.19 -19.73 -7.45
CA ASP A 44 -25.63 -18.69 -6.51
C ASP A 44 -24.53 -18.21 -5.58
N GLU A 45 -23.26 -18.60 -5.83
CA GLU A 45 -22.14 -18.26 -4.97
C GLU A 45 -21.07 -17.46 -5.72
N LEU A 46 -20.90 -16.18 -5.39
CA LEU A 46 -19.79 -15.34 -5.84
C LEU A 46 -18.53 -15.59 -5.01
N VAL A 47 -17.37 -15.58 -5.64
CA VAL A 47 -16.08 -15.77 -4.97
C VAL A 47 -15.37 -14.43 -4.87
N LEU A 48 -14.97 -14.07 -3.64
CA LEU A 48 -14.12 -12.90 -3.37
C LEU A 48 -12.71 -13.36 -3.03
N TRP A 49 -11.69 -12.80 -3.66
CA TRP A 49 -10.31 -12.87 -3.18
C TRP A 49 -9.95 -11.62 -2.40
N TYR A 50 -9.46 -11.81 -1.17
CA TYR A 50 -9.03 -10.72 -0.30
C TYR A 50 -7.82 -11.15 0.54
N TRP A 51 -7.11 -10.20 1.16
CA TRP A 51 -6.01 -10.48 2.09
C TRP A 51 -6.39 -10.10 3.53
N ASN A 52 -5.59 -10.58 4.49
CA ASN A 52 -5.85 -10.32 5.90
C ASN A 52 -5.95 -8.82 6.21
N ARG A 53 -6.95 -8.42 7.00
CA ARG A 53 -7.22 -7.03 7.41
C ARG A 53 -7.58 -6.07 6.27
N SER A 54 -7.97 -6.56 5.12
CA SER A 54 -8.44 -5.70 4.01
C SER A 54 -9.95 -5.47 3.98
N LEU A 55 -10.70 -6.31 4.65
CA LEU A 55 -12.15 -6.21 4.84
C LEU A 55 -12.52 -6.79 6.21
N ASP A 56 -13.63 -6.32 6.79
CA ASP A 56 -14.11 -6.79 8.08
C ASP A 56 -14.77 -8.18 7.97
N PRO A 57 -14.27 -9.20 8.70
CA PRO A 57 -14.83 -10.55 8.68
C PRO A 57 -16.31 -10.64 9.08
N LYS A 58 -16.79 -9.71 9.90
CA LYS A 58 -18.21 -9.65 10.31
C LYS A 58 -19.12 -9.39 9.11
N PHE A 59 -18.78 -8.41 8.27
CA PHE A 59 -19.56 -8.09 7.09
C PHE A 59 -19.37 -9.12 5.97
N LEU A 60 -18.18 -9.72 5.86
CA LEU A 60 -17.98 -10.87 4.97
C LEU A 60 -18.87 -12.04 5.33
N LYS A 61 -19.04 -12.33 6.64
CA LYS A 61 -19.95 -13.37 7.12
C LYS A 61 -21.42 -13.04 6.82
N GLN A 62 -21.81 -11.76 6.90
CA GLN A 62 -23.16 -11.32 6.51
C GLN A 62 -23.39 -11.57 5.02
N ALA A 63 -22.45 -11.16 4.14
CA ALA A 63 -22.55 -11.39 2.70
C ALA A 63 -22.54 -12.89 2.33
N ALA A 64 -21.89 -13.74 3.13
CA ALA A 64 -21.94 -15.19 2.96
C ALA A 64 -23.35 -15.78 3.27
N GLY A 65 -24.19 -15.05 3.98
CA GLY A 65 -25.61 -15.39 4.20
C GLY A 65 -26.54 -14.91 3.09
N GLY A 66 -26.11 -13.96 2.26
CA GLY A 66 -26.86 -13.39 1.14
C GLY A 66 -26.43 -11.97 0.81
N ILE A 67 -26.57 -11.59 -0.45
CA ILE A 67 -26.36 -10.23 -0.96
C ILE A 67 -27.74 -9.58 -1.12
N SER A 68 -28.02 -8.60 -0.27
CA SER A 68 -29.33 -7.95 -0.21
C SER A 68 -29.77 -7.37 -1.57
N GLY A 69 -31.00 -7.69 -1.99
CA GLY A 69 -31.55 -7.28 -3.28
C GLY A 69 -31.07 -8.09 -4.48
N HIS A 70 -30.25 -9.12 -4.25
CA HIS A 70 -29.72 -10.01 -5.27
C HIS A 70 -29.86 -11.49 -4.90
N GLU A 71 -30.88 -11.84 -4.11
CA GLU A 71 -31.13 -13.23 -3.75
C GLU A 71 -31.37 -14.11 -5.00
N PRO A 72 -30.86 -15.34 -5.06
CA PRO A 72 -30.23 -16.09 -3.97
C PRO A 72 -28.70 -15.93 -3.85
N MET A 73 -28.09 -14.89 -4.49
CA MET A 73 -26.66 -14.68 -4.49
C MET A 73 -26.09 -14.51 -3.09
N ARG A 74 -24.98 -15.20 -2.83
CA ARG A 74 -24.19 -15.12 -1.60
C ARG A 74 -22.71 -15.06 -1.91
N LEU A 75 -21.91 -14.65 -0.95
CA LEU A 75 -20.45 -14.48 -1.12
C LEU A 75 -19.67 -15.61 -0.43
N ARG A 76 -18.69 -16.17 -1.11
CA ARG A 76 -17.59 -16.96 -0.53
C ARG A 76 -16.32 -16.14 -0.46
N PRO A 77 -15.90 -15.69 0.72
CA PRO A 77 -14.64 -14.96 0.86
C PRO A 77 -13.47 -15.95 0.97
N ASP A 78 -12.52 -15.87 0.04
CA ASP A 78 -11.30 -16.66 0.00
C ASP A 78 -10.11 -15.80 0.43
N LEU A 79 -9.57 -16.06 1.63
CA LEU A 79 -8.39 -15.38 2.16
C LEU A 79 -7.13 -15.86 1.45
N ILE A 80 -6.42 -14.94 0.79
CA ILE A 80 -5.15 -15.20 0.12
C ILE A 80 -4.02 -14.52 0.88
N GLY A 81 -2.92 -15.23 1.14
CA GLY A 81 -1.77 -14.67 1.83
C GLY A 81 -1.18 -13.45 1.08
N GLY A 82 -0.95 -12.34 1.80
CA GLY A 82 -0.55 -11.06 1.19
C GLY A 82 0.68 -11.16 0.28
N ALA A 83 1.71 -11.91 0.68
CA ALA A 83 2.93 -12.07 -0.11
C ALA A 83 2.72 -12.77 -1.47
N SER A 84 1.67 -13.59 -1.61
CA SER A 84 1.35 -14.33 -2.85
C SER A 84 0.18 -13.72 -3.62
N TYR A 85 -0.52 -12.75 -3.05
CA TYR A 85 -1.75 -12.19 -3.60
C TYR A 85 -1.56 -11.60 -5.00
N ASP A 86 -0.65 -10.63 -5.14
CA ASP A 86 -0.40 -9.96 -6.42
C ASP A 86 0.07 -10.92 -7.51
N THR A 87 0.92 -11.90 -7.16
CA THR A 87 1.39 -12.91 -8.10
C THR A 87 0.23 -13.78 -8.59
N LYS A 88 -0.63 -14.23 -7.66
CA LYS A 88 -1.79 -15.04 -7.98
C LYS A 88 -2.78 -14.28 -8.85
N PHE A 89 -3.07 -13.03 -8.51
CA PHE A 89 -3.96 -12.16 -9.25
C PHE A 89 -3.47 -11.94 -10.68
N ARG A 90 -2.21 -11.53 -10.87
CA ARG A 90 -1.61 -11.33 -12.21
C ARG A 90 -1.60 -12.62 -13.04
N THR A 91 -1.33 -13.76 -12.41
CA THR A 91 -1.34 -15.07 -13.09
C THR A 91 -2.74 -15.42 -13.56
N ALA A 92 -3.76 -15.21 -12.74
CA ALA A 92 -5.15 -15.46 -13.08
C ALA A 92 -5.61 -14.58 -14.26
N LEU A 93 -5.29 -13.26 -14.23
CA LEU A 93 -5.59 -12.34 -15.33
C LEU A 93 -4.88 -12.73 -16.62
N ALA A 94 -3.57 -12.96 -16.57
CA ALA A 94 -2.77 -13.31 -17.76
C ALA A 94 -3.20 -14.64 -18.38
N GLY A 95 -3.60 -15.60 -17.56
CA GLY A 95 -4.09 -16.91 -18.00
C GLY A 95 -5.57 -16.91 -18.40
N ASN A 96 -6.30 -15.85 -18.15
CA ASN A 96 -7.75 -15.75 -18.26
C ASN A 96 -8.46 -16.97 -17.66
N ALA A 97 -7.98 -17.42 -16.49
CA ALA A 97 -8.43 -18.63 -15.83
C ALA A 97 -8.43 -18.46 -14.31
N PHE A 98 -9.40 -19.07 -13.66
CA PHE A 98 -9.55 -19.03 -12.19
C PHE A 98 -9.68 -17.61 -11.61
N ILE A 99 -10.26 -16.68 -12.37
CA ILE A 99 -10.54 -15.32 -11.93
C ILE A 99 -11.78 -15.38 -11.02
N PRO A 100 -11.74 -14.85 -9.78
CA PRO A 100 -12.91 -14.81 -8.90
C PRO A 100 -13.93 -13.76 -9.38
N ASP A 101 -15.10 -13.73 -8.75
CA ASP A 101 -16.18 -12.78 -9.10
C ASP A 101 -15.91 -11.37 -8.57
N VAL A 102 -15.18 -11.25 -7.44
CA VAL A 102 -14.76 -9.99 -6.84
C VAL A 102 -13.30 -10.09 -6.41
N LEU A 103 -12.55 -9.04 -6.62
CA LEU A 103 -11.13 -8.93 -6.30
C LEU A 103 -10.84 -7.72 -5.42
N MET A 104 -10.11 -7.91 -4.32
CA MET A 104 -9.37 -6.80 -3.72
C MET A 104 -8.20 -6.41 -4.61
N VAL A 105 -7.96 -5.13 -4.75
CA VAL A 105 -6.83 -4.57 -5.52
C VAL A 105 -6.11 -3.55 -4.65
N ASN A 106 -4.79 -3.64 -4.59
CA ASN A 106 -3.97 -2.72 -3.80
C ASN A 106 -3.97 -1.31 -4.41
N SER A 107 -3.37 -0.36 -3.73
CA SER A 107 -3.21 1.05 -4.14
C SER A 107 -2.61 1.24 -5.54
N ASN A 108 -1.95 0.23 -6.07
CA ASN A 108 -1.37 0.20 -7.41
C ASN A 108 -2.35 -0.29 -8.50
N CYS A 109 -3.66 -0.05 -8.36
CA CYS A 109 -4.69 -0.46 -9.31
C CYS A 109 -4.43 0.03 -10.75
N TRP A 110 -3.73 1.17 -10.90
CA TRP A 110 -3.29 1.72 -12.18
C TRP A 110 -2.44 0.75 -13.03
N LEU A 111 -1.79 -0.24 -12.41
CA LEU A 111 -1.09 -1.31 -13.14
C LEU A 111 -2.00 -2.13 -14.06
N TYR A 112 -3.29 -2.15 -13.76
CA TYR A 112 -4.31 -2.92 -14.48
C TYR A 112 -5.16 -2.06 -15.44
N PHE A 113 -4.90 -0.77 -15.56
CA PHE A 113 -5.61 0.10 -16.48
C PHE A 113 -5.49 -0.33 -17.95
N PRO A 114 -4.34 -0.86 -18.45
CA PRO A 114 -4.28 -1.41 -19.81
C PRO A 114 -5.22 -2.58 -20.06
N ASP A 115 -5.63 -3.27 -19.00
CA ASP A 115 -6.51 -4.43 -19.03
C ASP A 115 -7.94 -4.06 -18.59
N GLU A 116 -8.34 -2.77 -18.68
CA GLU A 116 -9.65 -2.28 -18.24
C GLU A 116 -10.83 -3.03 -18.87
N ASP A 117 -10.65 -3.57 -20.07
CA ASP A 117 -11.65 -4.39 -20.74
C ASP A 117 -11.97 -5.71 -20.04
N LEU A 118 -11.13 -6.15 -19.12
CA LEU A 118 -11.38 -7.32 -18.28
C LEU A 118 -12.26 -7.00 -17.07
N PHE A 119 -12.50 -5.72 -16.76
CA PHE A 119 -13.24 -5.29 -15.58
C PHE A 119 -14.58 -4.63 -15.94
N THR A 120 -15.53 -4.80 -15.07
CA THR A 120 -16.84 -4.15 -15.09
C THR A 120 -16.69 -2.67 -14.75
N ASP A 121 -17.44 -1.80 -15.41
CA ASP A 121 -17.58 -0.41 -15.01
C ASP A 121 -18.65 -0.30 -13.92
N PHE A 122 -18.27 0.17 -12.74
CA PHE A 122 -19.21 0.37 -11.63
C PHE A 122 -20.31 1.38 -11.95
N ASP A 123 -20.08 2.31 -12.88
CA ASP A 123 -21.09 3.28 -13.30
C ASP A 123 -22.30 2.61 -13.95
N ASP A 124 -22.09 1.49 -14.65
CA ASP A 124 -23.16 0.69 -15.26
C ASP A 124 -24.01 -0.07 -14.22
N HIS A 125 -23.52 -0.15 -12.97
CA HIS A 125 -24.13 -0.89 -11.85
C HIS A 125 -24.44 0.01 -10.65
N GLY A 126 -24.89 1.24 -10.89
CA GLY A 126 -25.33 2.17 -9.85
C GLY A 126 -24.21 3.00 -9.20
N GLY A 127 -22.93 2.74 -9.54
CA GLY A 127 -21.78 3.49 -9.00
C GLY A 127 -21.86 4.99 -9.27
N ALA A 128 -22.35 5.40 -10.44
CA ALA A 128 -22.47 6.79 -10.81
C ALA A 128 -23.26 7.64 -9.78
N SER A 129 -24.30 7.06 -9.16
CA SER A 129 -25.12 7.74 -8.15
C SER A 129 -24.46 7.85 -6.78
N LYS A 130 -23.42 7.06 -6.52
CA LYS A 130 -22.74 6.98 -5.21
C LYS A 130 -21.39 7.70 -5.16
N LYS A 131 -20.92 8.23 -6.29
CA LYS A 131 -19.61 8.93 -6.34
C LYS A 131 -19.49 10.04 -5.32
N GLY A 132 -20.55 10.80 -5.08
CA GLY A 132 -20.57 11.90 -4.10
C GLY A 132 -20.41 11.46 -2.64
N GLU A 133 -20.43 10.14 -2.35
CA GLU A 133 -20.19 9.60 -1.01
C GLU A 133 -18.69 9.43 -0.70
N TYR A 134 -17.81 9.46 -1.73
CA TYR A 134 -16.38 9.16 -1.62
C TYR A 134 -15.53 10.41 -1.85
N TYR A 135 -14.29 10.40 -1.34
CA TYR A 135 -13.32 11.44 -1.70
C TYR A 135 -13.05 11.42 -3.20
N ASP A 136 -13.16 12.58 -3.86
CA ASP A 136 -12.97 12.71 -5.32
C ASP A 136 -11.61 12.20 -5.78
N TRP A 137 -10.55 12.51 -5.03
CA TRP A 137 -9.20 12.05 -5.35
C TRP A 137 -9.08 10.52 -5.28
N LYS A 138 -9.81 9.86 -4.35
CA LYS A 138 -9.76 8.41 -4.21
C LYS A 138 -10.52 7.72 -5.34
N LEU A 139 -11.67 8.25 -5.75
CA LEU A 139 -12.37 7.80 -6.95
C LEU A 139 -11.51 7.96 -8.20
N ALA A 140 -10.85 9.13 -8.34
CA ALA A 140 -9.98 9.41 -9.48
C ALA A 140 -8.83 8.40 -9.62
N LEU A 141 -8.26 7.92 -8.52
CA LEU A 141 -7.22 6.87 -8.52
C LEU A 141 -7.72 5.51 -9.06
N GLY A 142 -9.01 5.22 -8.92
CA GLY A 142 -9.64 3.99 -9.42
C GLY A 142 -10.24 4.12 -10.82
N ARG A 143 -10.18 5.31 -11.42
CA ARG A 143 -10.73 5.59 -12.76
C ARG A 143 -9.66 5.42 -13.82
N THR A 144 -10.01 4.67 -14.86
CA THR A 144 -9.11 4.46 -15.99
C THR A 144 -9.00 5.72 -16.87
N PRO A 145 -7.96 5.83 -17.72
CA PRO A 145 -7.82 6.96 -18.65
C PRO A 145 -9.00 7.11 -19.62
N SER A 146 -9.71 6.02 -19.96
CA SER A 146 -10.93 6.06 -20.79
C SER A 146 -12.14 6.64 -20.04
N GLY A 147 -12.04 6.87 -18.72
CA GLY A 147 -13.08 7.43 -17.88
C GLY A 147 -13.93 6.41 -17.13
N ARG A 148 -13.66 5.09 -17.27
CA ARG A 148 -14.40 4.01 -16.61
C ARG A 148 -14.01 3.88 -15.14
N GLN A 149 -14.97 3.66 -14.25
CA GLN A 149 -14.74 3.38 -12.83
C GLN A 149 -14.59 1.88 -12.60
N CYS A 150 -13.41 1.31 -12.97
CA CYS A 150 -13.14 -0.12 -12.86
C CYS A 150 -12.72 -0.57 -11.45
N PHE A 151 -12.22 0.34 -10.62
CA PHE A 151 -11.72 0.06 -9.28
C PHE A 151 -12.48 0.91 -8.26
N TRP A 152 -13.24 0.24 -7.38
CA TRP A 152 -14.12 0.89 -6.41
C TRP A 152 -13.40 1.09 -5.08
N PRO A 153 -13.39 2.30 -4.48
CA PRO A 153 -12.63 2.61 -3.27
C PRO A 153 -13.02 1.77 -2.06
N VAL A 154 -12.04 1.27 -1.30
CA VAL A 154 -12.27 0.57 -0.02
C VAL A 154 -11.81 1.43 1.15
N ASP A 155 -10.54 1.76 1.19
CA ASP A 155 -9.91 2.52 2.27
C ASP A 155 -8.94 3.55 1.73
N THR A 156 -8.43 4.40 2.62
CA THR A 156 -7.50 5.48 2.29
C THR A 156 -6.27 5.46 3.18
N GLY A 157 -5.23 6.16 2.73
CA GLY A 157 -4.01 6.38 3.51
C GLY A 157 -3.55 7.83 3.45
N PRO A 158 -4.40 8.83 3.86
CA PRO A 158 -3.93 10.20 3.96
C PRO A 158 -2.71 10.28 4.87
N THR A 159 -1.70 11.07 4.49
CA THR A 159 -0.41 11.03 5.17
C THR A 159 -0.26 12.11 6.22
N GLY A 160 0.61 11.84 7.21
CA GLY A 160 1.03 12.76 8.24
C GLY A 160 2.45 12.43 8.71
N PHE A 161 3.06 13.33 9.46
CA PHE A 161 4.34 13.12 10.11
C PHE A 161 4.13 12.56 11.51
N PHE A 162 4.33 11.27 11.68
CA PHE A 162 4.39 10.59 12.97
C PHE A 162 5.73 10.86 13.61
N TYR A 163 5.74 11.25 14.90
CA TYR A 163 6.99 11.54 15.59
C TYR A 163 6.97 11.14 17.07
N ARG A 164 8.15 10.91 17.62
CA ARG A 164 8.43 10.64 19.02
C ARG A 164 8.59 11.95 19.78
N GLN A 165 7.55 12.35 20.54
CA GLN A 165 7.59 13.59 21.32
C GLN A 165 8.74 13.60 22.38
N ASP A 166 9.06 12.44 22.95
CA ASP A 166 10.14 12.32 23.92
C ASP A 166 11.54 12.54 23.27
N VAL A 167 11.72 12.11 22.00
CA VAL A 167 12.95 12.40 21.24
C VAL A 167 13.03 13.87 20.85
N LEU A 168 11.92 14.49 20.46
CA LEU A 168 11.86 15.92 20.18
C LEU A 168 12.15 16.75 21.42
N ALA A 169 11.55 16.38 22.57
CA ALA A 169 11.83 17.04 23.86
C ALA A 169 13.32 16.95 24.24
N GLN A 170 13.95 15.77 24.05
CA GLN A 170 15.39 15.60 24.25
C GLN A 170 16.22 16.53 23.37
N ALA A 171 15.76 16.80 22.16
CA ALA A 171 16.40 17.72 21.22
C ALA A 171 16.11 19.21 21.53
N GLY A 172 15.28 19.51 22.52
CA GLY A 172 14.86 20.89 22.86
C GLY A 172 13.93 21.49 21.80
N LEU A 173 13.13 20.65 21.12
CA LEU A 173 12.21 21.04 20.07
C LEU A 173 10.76 21.05 20.57
N PRO A 174 9.83 21.73 19.88
CA PRO A 174 8.40 21.62 20.12
C PRO A 174 7.93 20.17 20.10
N THR A 175 6.94 19.85 20.94
CA THR A 175 6.35 18.51 21.04
C THR A 175 4.85 18.49 20.78
N ASP A 176 4.22 19.66 20.80
CA ASP A 176 2.83 19.84 20.41
C ASP A 176 2.67 19.65 18.88
N PRO A 177 1.63 18.93 18.41
CA PRO A 177 1.44 18.65 16.99
C PRO A 177 1.34 19.88 16.09
N ASP A 178 0.65 20.94 16.53
CA ASP A 178 0.49 22.16 15.74
C ASP A 178 1.81 22.95 15.70
N GLU A 179 2.51 23.06 16.82
CA GLU A 179 3.83 23.70 16.85
C GLU A 179 4.87 22.96 15.99
N VAL A 180 4.81 21.61 15.97
CA VAL A 180 5.66 20.80 15.09
C VAL A 180 5.29 21.04 13.64
N ALA A 181 4.00 21.05 13.29
CA ALA A 181 3.53 21.32 11.92
C ALA A 181 4.00 22.70 11.43
N ASP A 182 3.90 23.73 12.29
CA ASP A 182 4.34 25.09 11.99
C ASP A 182 5.86 25.20 11.83
N ALA A 183 6.61 24.31 12.49
CA ALA A 183 8.07 24.25 12.38
C ALA A 183 8.58 23.51 11.14
N ILE A 184 7.70 22.81 10.39
CA ILE A 184 8.04 21.98 9.23
C ILE A 184 7.16 22.28 8.01
N THR A 185 6.77 23.53 7.79
CA THR A 185 5.82 23.94 6.74
C THR A 185 6.30 23.62 5.33
N THR A 186 7.62 23.65 5.11
CA THR A 186 8.27 23.29 3.85
C THR A 186 9.23 22.12 4.03
N TRP A 187 9.64 21.49 2.93
CA TRP A 187 10.68 20.45 2.98
C TRP A 187 12.04 20.99 3.45
N ASP A 188 12.31 22.25 3.22
CA ASP A 188 13.52 22.92 3.74
C ASP A 188 13.46 23.09 5.28
N ASP A 189 12.30 23.48 5.79
CA ASP A 189 12.04 23.53 7.21
C ASP A 189 12.15 22.15 7.85
N PHE A 190 11.60 21.12 7.21
CA PHE A 190 11.70 19.75 7.67
C PHE A 190 13.15 19.27 7.78
N ARG A 191 14.01 19.60 6.81
CA ARG A 191 15.45 19.30 6.90
C ARG A 191 16.11 20.06 8.03
N THR A 192 15.80 21.33 8.19
CA THR A 192 16.32 22.17 9.28
C THR A 192 15.91 21.62 10.65
N PHE A 193 14.64 21.21 10.78
CA PHE A 193 14.10 20.59 11.99
C PHE A 193 14.79 19.24 12.25
N GLY A 194 14.95 18.40 11.22
CA GLY A 194 15.67 17.13 11.31
C GLY A 194 17.12 17.28 11.76
N ALA A 195 17.83 18.32 11.26
CA ALA A 195 19.18 18.61 11.70
C ALA A 195 19.26 18.96 13.20
N LYS A 196 18.25 19.64 13.73
CA LYS A 196 18.14 19.89 15.19
C LYS A 196 17.89 18.60 15.96
N ILE A 197 17.02 17.70 15.48
CA ILE A 197 16.83 16.36 16.06
C ILE A 197 18.16 15.61 16.10
N ARG A 198 18.86 15.57 14.98
CA ARG A 198 20.17 14.89 14.86
C ARG A 198 21.19 15.43 15.87
N LYS A 199 21.27 16.75 15.98
CA LYS A 199 22.20 17.43 16.89
C LYS A 199 21.86 17.22 18.38
N GLY A 200 20.57 17.31 18.73
CA GLY A 200 20.12 17.31 20.13
C GLY A 200 19.88 15.92 20.70
N ALA A 201 19.32 14.99 19.91
CA ALA A 201 18.99 13.65 20.35
C ALA A 201 19.85 12.53 19.70
N GLY A 202 20.64 12.85 18.67
CA GLY A 202 21.40 11.83 17.93
C GLY A 202 20.56 10.94 17.00
N SER A 203 19.25 11.16 16.94
CA SER A 203 18.32 10.34 16.16
C SER A 203 18.26 10.78 14.70
N ALA A 204 17.97 9.83 13.80
CA ALA A 204 17.53 10.15 12.45
C ALA A 204 16.08 10.66 12.47
N THR A 205 15.69 11.42 11.44
CA THR A 205 14.32 11.94 11.33
C THR A 205 13.37 10.90 10.76
N VAL A 206 13.81 10.15 9.73
CA VAL A 206 13.02 9.11 9.04
C VAL A 206 13.87 7.86 8.79
N ILE A 207 13.22 6.76 8.39
CA ILE A 207 13.88 5.45 8.25
C ILE A 207 14.85 5.38 7.07
N THR A 208 14.44 5.84 5.87
CA THR A 208 15.24 5.75 4.64
C THR A 208 14.99 6.93 3.71
N ALA A 209 15.95 7.18 2.83
CA ALA A 209 15.83 8.14 1.73
C ALA A 209 14.72 7.74 0.74
N ASN A 210 14.59 6.45 0.45
CA ASN A 210 13.56 5.95 -0.46
C ASN A 210 12.15 6.23 0.06
N GLN A 211 11.92 6.04 1.35
CA GLN A 211 10.63 6.35 1.98
C GLN A 211 10.31 7.85 1.84
N LEU A 212 11.27 8.73 2.14
CA LEU A 212 11.08 10.17 2.01
C LEU A 212 10.81 10.59 0.56
N PHE A 213 11.56 10.03 -0.39
CA PHE A 213 11.36 10.24 -1.82
C PHE A 213 9.94 9.85 -2.27
N THR A 214 9.48 8.67 -1.87
CA THR A 214 8.15 8.16 -2.26
C THR A 214 7.02 8.96 -1.64
N GLN A 215 7.15 9.43 -0.40
CA GLN A 215 6.14 10.26 0.26
C GLN A 215 6.06 11.66 -0.34
N TYR A 216 7.18 12.23 -0.76
CA TYR A 216 7.18 13.48 -1.50
C TYR A 216 6.38 13.36 -2.80
N ILE A 217 6.64 12.30 -3.58
CA ILE A 217 5.93 12.01 -4.84
C ILE A 217 4.43 11.75 -4.57
N ALA A 218 4.08 11.03 -3.50
CA ALA A 218 2.69 10.74 -3.15
C ALA A 218 1.86 11.99 -2.83
N ALA A 219 2.50 13.06 -2.35
CA ALA A 219 1.86 14.35 -2.07
C ALA A 219 1.85 15.29 -3.30
N SER A 220 2.47 14.91 -4.41
CA SER A 220 2.63 15.77 -5.58
C SER A 220 1.45 15.65 -6.54
N PRO A 221 0.86 16.76 -7.02
CA PRO A 221 -0.24 16.73 -7.98
C PRO A 221 0.16 16.15 -9.34
N THR A 222 1.42 16.35 -9.75
CA THR A 222 2.02 15.76 -10.95
C THR A 222 3.19 14.88 -10.51
N ARG A 223 3.18 13.61 -10.94
CA ARG A 223 4.20 12.64 -10.59
C ARG A 223 5.23 12.51 -11.73
N TYR A 224 5.44 11.33 -12.25
CA TYR A 224 6.44 11.03 -13.27
C TYR A 224 6.01 11.41 -14.69
N PHE A 225 4.69 11.50 -14.92
CA PHE A 225 4.09 11.77 -16.22
C PHE A 225 3.02 12.84 -16.10
N ASP A 226 2.82 13.63 -17.15
CA ASP A 226 1.70 14.55 -17.26
C ASP A 226 0.43 13.82 -17.79
N ARG A 227 -0.67 14.57 -17.95
CA ARG A 227 -1.95 14.02 -18.38
C ARG A 227 -1.97 13.54 -19.83
N ASP A 228 -0.95 13.89 -20.61
CA ASP A 228 -0.75 13.42 -21.98
C ASP A 228 0.22 12.22 -22.04
N ASP A 229 0.47 11.58 -20.88
CA ASP A 229 1.41 10.47 -20.69
C ASP A 229 2.86 10.79 -21.11
N GLN A 230 3.22 12.08 -21.15
CA GLN A 230 4.59 12.46 -21.43
C GLN A 230 5.43 12.43 -20.14
N PRO A 231 6.64 11.86 -20.18
CA PRO A 231 7.52 11.84 -19.03
C PRO A 231 7.98 13.26 -18.68
N VAL A 232 7.81 13.65 -17.42
CA VAL A 232 8.20 14.98 -16.91
C VAL A 232 9.35 14.91 -15.90
N PHE A 233 9.80 13.73 -15.51
CA PHE A 233 10.80 13.54 -14.45
C PHE A 233 12.16 14.16 -14.74
N GLU A 234 12.52 14.41 -16.00
CA GLU A 234 13.78 15.04 -16.38
C GLU A 234 13.76 16.57 -16.25
N ARG A 235 12.57 17.19 -16.12
CA ARG A 235 12.46 18.64 -15.94
C ARG A 235 13.05 19.03 -14.59
N SER A 236 13.81 20.12 -14.56
CA SER A 236 14.47 20.61 -13.33
C SER A 236 13.49 21.00 -12.23
N ASP A 237 12.27 21.40 -12.59
CA ASP A 237 11.18 21.78 -11.71
C ASP A 237 10.18 20.64 -11.42
N SER A 238 10.45 19.43 -11.90
CA SER A 238 9.58 18.27 -11.65
C SER A 238 9.56 17.86 -10.19
N SER A 239 8.42 17.37 -9.73
CA SER A 239 8.28 16.80 -8.39
C SER A 239 9.28 15.65 -8.14
N VAL A 240 9.60 14.87 -9.17
CA VAL A 240 10.56 13.77 -9.08
C VAL A 240 11.96 14.27 -8.81
N ARG A 241 12.39 15.35 -9.52
CA ARG A 241 13.70 15.97 -9.30
C ARG A 241 13.78 16.60 -7.90
N GLN A 242 12.75 17.33 -7.50
CA GLN A 242 12.69 17.95 -6.16
C GLN A 242 12.70 16.89 -5.04
N ALA A 243 11.92 15.80 -5.20
CA ALA A 243 11.92 14.68 -4.25
C ALA A 243 13.29 14.02 -4.13
N TRP A 244 13.99 13.84 -5.27
CA TRP A 244 15.33 13.30 -5.32
C TRP A 244 16.33 14.18 -4.55
N GLU A 245 16.37 15.46 -4.87
CA GLU A 245 17.27 16.43 -4.24
C GLU A 245 17.03 16.53 -2.73
N ASN A 246 15.75 16.54 -2.32
CA ASN A 246 15.37 16.53 -0.91
C ASN A 246 15.86 15.27 -0.19
N ALA A 247 15.64 14.08 -0.77
CA ALA A 247 16.08 12.83 -0.19
C ALA A 247 17.60 12.73 -0.08
N VAL A 248 18.34 13.14 -1.14
CA VAL A 248 19.81 13.21 -1.14
C VAL A 248 20.33 14.18 -0.08
N ALA A 249 19.71 15.35 0.05
CA ALA A 249 20.09 16.32 1.08
C ALA A 249 19.91 15.74 2.50
N CYS A 250 18.83 14.98 2.72
CA CYS A 250 18.60 14.28 4.00
C CYS A 250 19.68 13.22 4.28
N VAL A 251 20.07 12.43 3.26
CA VAL A 251 21.17 11.45 3.39
C VAL A 251 22.48 12.16 3.77
N ARG A 252 22.87 13.20 3.02
CA ARG A 252 24.11 13.96 3.25
C ARG A 252 24.16 14.58 4.65
N SER A 253 23.01 14.95 5.21
CA SER A 253 22.88 15.55 6.53
C SER A 253 22.65 14.52 7.65
N GLY A 254 22.65 13.21 7.34
CA GLY A 254 22.45 12.14 8.32
C GLY A 254 21.05 12.13 8.94
N LEU A 255 20.03 12.60 8.22
CA LEU A 255 18.65 12.67 8.68
C LEU A 255 17.85 11.39 8.42
N THR A 256 18.40 10.49 7.61
CA THR A 256 17.84 9.16 7.34
C THR A 256 18.55 8.10 8.17
N GLY A 257 17.80 7.06 8.59
CA GLY A 257 18.33 6.00 9.45
C GLY A 257 19.08 4.90 8.71
N ASN A 258 19.02 4.87 7.38
CA ASN A 258 19.53 3.79 6.52
C ASN A 258 19.08 2.39 6.95
N LEU A 259 17.80 2.26 7.35
CA LEU A 259 17.21 1.03 7.86
C LEU A 259 16.47 0.29 6.74
N GLN A 260 17.18 -0.60 6.04
CA GLN A 260 16.67 -1.25 4.83
C GLN A 260 15.82 -2.50 5.11
N SER A 261 15.91 -3.10 6.29
CA SER A 261 15.07 -4.26 6.66
C SER A 261 13.93 -3.87 7.60
N GLY A 262 12.78 -4.55 7.49
CA GLY A 262 11.64 -4.31 8.39
C GLY A 262 11.97 -4.54 9.87
N THR A 263 12.84 -5.50 10.19
CA THR A 263 13.31 -5.74 11.56
C THR A 263 14.10 -4.55 12.10
N ASP A 264 15.02 -3.98 11.30
CA ASP A 264 15.82 -2.82 11.69
C ASP A 264 14.95 -1.56 11.82
N GLN A 265 13.97 -1.40 10.92
CA GLN A 265 12.99 -0.30 10.98
C GLN A 265 12.21 -0.34 12.30
N ASN A 266 11.65 -1.51 12.63
CA ASN A 266 10.92 -1.71 13.89
C ASN A 266 11.80 -1.39 15.10
N ALA A 267 13.02 -1.90 15.13
CA ALA A 267 13.98 -1.61 16.20
C ALA A 267 14.33 -0.11 16.27
N GLY A 268 14.42 0.55 15.11
CA GLY A 268 14.67 1.99 15.03
C GLY A 268 13.56 2.84 15.68
N TRP A 269 12.31 2.51 15.39
CA TRP A 269 11.15 3.22 15.99
C TRP A 269 10.97 2.93 17.47
N VAL A 270 11.11 1.64 17.87
CA VAL A 270 11.00 1.24 19.30
C VAL A 270 12.04 1.95 20.16
N SER A 271 13.29 2.00 19.70
CA SER A 271 14.40 2.59 20.46
C SER A 271 14.45 4.13 20.40
N GLY A 272 13.72 4.79 19.48
CA GLY A 272 13.85 6.22 19.23
C GLY A 272 15.12 6.60 18.45
N ARG A 273 15.85 5.62 17.90
CA ARG A 273 16.98 5.87 16.97
C ARG A 273 16.50 6.59 15.70
N VAL A 274 15.25 6.39 15.33
CA VAL A 274 14.51 7.16 14.34
C VAL A 274 13.38 7.91 15.05
N ALA A 275 13.37 9.23 14.90
CA ALA A 275 12.45 10.11 15.62
C ALA A 275 11.05 10.15 15.01
N GLY A 276 10.90 9.79 13.73
CA GLY A 276 9.60 9.87 13.05
C GLY A 276 9.51 9.13 11.73
N GLN A 277 8.38 9.32 11.08
CA GLN A 277 8.03 8.72 9.80
C GLN A 277 6.91 9.53 9.15
N ILE A 278 7.02 9.82 7.84
CA ILE A 278 5.87 10.30 7.07
C ILE A 278 5.17 9.08 6.50
N GLU A 279 3.91 8.84 6.89
CA GLU A 279 3.20 7.64 6.44
C GLU A 279 1.68 7.85 6.46
N GLY A 280 0.97 6.92 5.81
CA GLY A 280 -0.49 6.92 5.75
C GLY A 280 -1.16 6.57 7.08
N ALA A 281 -2.43 6.91 7.20
CA ALA A 281 -3.25 6.71 8.40
C ALA A 281 -3.21 5.27 8.94
N TRP A 282 -3.10 4.25 8.07
CA TRP A 282 -2.97 2.84 8.47
C TRP A 282 -1.74 2.55 9.34
N TRP A 283 -0.74 3.43 9.33
CA TRP A 283 0.45 3.26 10.13
C TRP A 283 0.20 3.47 11.63
N THR A 284 -0.92 4.10 12.02
CA THR A 284 -1.37 4.20 13.43
C THR A 284 -1.41 2.83 14.09
N GLN A 285 -1.97 1.83 13.40
CA GLN A 285 -2.04 0.46 13.90
C GLN A 285 -0.68 -0.24 13.86
N VAL A 286 0.09 -0.02 12.79
CA VAL A 286 1.42 -0.64 12.66
C VAL A 286 2.32 -0.23 13.81
N ILE A 287 2.38 1.06 14.14
CA ILE A 287 3.25 1.53 15.23
C ILE A 287 2.72 1.13 16.61
N HIS A 288 1.40 1.06 16.78
CA HIS A 288 0.78 0.53 17.99
C HIS A 288 1.21 -0.93 18.24
N ASP A 289 1.13 -1.78 17.22
CA ASP A 289 1.47 -3.20 17.34
C ASP A 289 2.99 -3.42 17.45
N THR A 290 3.78 -2.59 16.77
CA THR A 290 5.25 -2.69 16.77
C THR A 290 5.88 -2.21 18.06
N ALA A 291 5.36 -1.13 18.62
CA ALA A 291 5.94 -0.44 19.79
C ALA A 291 4.90 -0.18 20.91
N PRO A 292 4.21 -1.21 21.44
CA PRO A 292 3.17 -1.01 22.45
C PRO A 292 3.66 -0.31 23.71
N ALA A 293 4.93 -0.51 24.09
CA ALA A 293 5.57 0.18 25.23
C ALA A 293 5.85 1.67 24.99
N ALA A 294 5.64 2.17 23.76
CA ALA A 294 5.77 3.58 23.42
C ALA A 294 4.41 4.32 23.42
N ALA A 295 3.37 3.72 24.00
CA ALA A 295 2.08 4.38 24.19
C ALA A 295 2.26 5.73 24.89
N GLY A 296 1.59 6.77 24.40
CA GLY A 296 1.70 8.14 24.88
C GLY A 296 2.95 8.92 24.40
N LYS A 297 3.92 8.25 23.73
CA LYS A 297 5.14 8.90 23.23
C LYS A 297 5.07 9.32 21.76
N TRP A 298 4.13 8.80 21.00
CA TRP A 298 3.94 9.15 19.60
C TRP A 298 2.91 10.26 19.45
N ARG A 299 3.12 11.11 18.46
CA ARG A 299 2.19 12.15 18.02
C ARG A 299 2.18 12.19 16.49
N ILE A 300 1.20 12.89 15.93
CA ILE A 300 1.02 13.05 14.48
C ILE A 300 0.89 14.56 14.21
N ALA A 301 1.71 15.09 13.33
CA ALA A 301 1.65 16.46 12.84
C ALA A 301 1.37 16.48 11.32
N ARG A 302 0.92 17.62 10.82
CA ARG A 302 0.87 17.84 9.38
C ARG A 302 2.28 17.73 8.81
N GLN A 303 2.42 17.01 7.70
CA GLN A 303 3.70 16.93 6.99
C GLN A 303 3.98 18.22 6.20
N PRO A 304 5.20 18.40 5.67
CA PRO A 304 5.53 19.57 4.84
C PRO A 304 4.58 19.75 3.66
N GLU A 305 4.25 21.00 3.37
CA GLU A 305 3.45 21.49 2.23
C GLU A 305 2.01 20.97 2.23
N ARG A 306 1.79 19.68 1.98
CA ARG A 306 0.46 19.07 1.91
C ARG A 306 0.50 17.56 2.15
N PRO A 307 -0.60 16.96 2.57
CA PRO A 307 -0.70 15.51 2.66
C PRO A 307 -0.72 14.86 1.27
N GLY A 308 -0.25 13.62 1.21
CA GLY A 308 -0.43 12.73 0.07
C GLY A 308 -1.35 11.57 0.45
N ASN A 309 -1.38 10.56 -0.43
CA ASN A 309 -2.01 9.28 -0.14
C ASN A 309 -0.95 8.17 -0.23
N SER A 310 -0.72 7.47 0.87
CA SER A 310 0.12 6.28 0.94
C SER A 310 -0.73 5.06 1.24
N GLY A 311 -0.94 4.21 0.25
CA GLY A 311 -1.78 3.02 0.39
C GLY A 311 -3.25 3.22 0.00
N GLY A 312 -4.13 2.51 0.71
CA GLY A 312 -5.54 2.40 0.36
C GLY A 312 -5.79 1.39 -0.77
N SER A 313 -6.89 0.67 -0.70
CA SER A 313 -7.22 -0.41 -1.62
C SER A 313 -8.53 -0.15 -2.38
N PHE A 314 -8.82 -1.07 -3.30
CA PHE A 314 -10.00 -1.02 -4.14
C PHE A 314 -10.64 -2.41 -4.25
N LEU A 315 -11.89 -2.47 -4.64
CA LEU A 315 -12.56 -3.65 -5.15
C LEU A 315 -12.69 -3.55 -6.67
N ALA A 316 -12.53 -4.67 -7.36
CA ALA A 316 -12.78 -4.80 -8.79
C ALA A 316 -13.70 -5.98 -9.06
N VAL A 317 -14.53 -5.85 -10.08
CA VAL A 317 -15.42 -6.91 -10.56
C VAL A 317 -14.99 -7.28 -11.97
N PRO A 318 -14.42 -8.49 -12.18
CA PRO A 318 -14.12 -8.97 -13.53
C PRO A 318 -15.39 -9.12 -14.37
N LYS A 319 -15.32 -8.84 -15.66
CA LYS A 319 -16.44 -9.10 -16.60
C LYS A 319 -16.83 -10.57 -16.68
N SER A 320 -15.91 -11.47 -16.31
CA SER A 320 -16.16 -12.91 -16.21
C SER A 320 -16.92 -13.32 -14.94
N SER A 321 -17.24 -12.40 -14.05
CA SER A 321 -18.10 -12.66 -12.88
C SER A 321 -19.42 -13.28 -13.33
N LYS A 322 -19.94 -14.22 -12.54
CA LYS A 322 -21.23 -14.88 -12.83
C LYS A 322 -22.41 -13.90 -12.79
N ASP A 323 -22.34 -12.94 -11.86
CA ASP A 323 -23.30 -11.87 -11.72
C ASP A 323 -22.57 -10.56 -11.37
N PRO A 324 -22.15 -9.79 -12.38
CA PRO A 324 -21.48 -8.52 -12.17
C PRO A 324 -22.32 -7.50 -11.40
N ALA A 325 -23.66 -7.56 -11.51
CA ALA A 325 -24.55 -6.63 -10.79
C ALA A 325 -24.56 -6.94 -9.30
N ALA A 326 -24.71 -8.20 -8.89
CA ALA A 326 -24.63 -8.61 -7.50
C ALA A 326 -23.24 -8.36 -6.91
N ALA A 327 -22.17 -8.62 -7.68
CA ALA A 327 -20.80 -8.36 -7.28
C ALA A 327 -20.52 -6.86 -7.05
N ALA A 328 -21.01 -6.00 -7.93
CA ALA A 328 -20.92 -4.55 -7.78
C ALA A 328 -21.75 -4.02 -6.60
N ALA A 329 -22.96 -4.56 -6.41
CA ALA A 329 -23.81 -4.23 -5.25
C ALA A 329 -23.13 -4.60 -3.93
N PHE A 330 -22.53 -5.79 -3.84
CA PHE A 330 -21.71 -6.19 -2.69
C PHE A 330 -20.55 -5.20 -2.46
N ALA A 331 -19.77 -4.86 -3.49
CA ALA A 331 -18.65 -3.94 -3.37
C ALA A 331 -19.08 -2.56 -2.86
N GLN A 332 -20.18 -2.01 -3.38
CA GLN A 332 -20.73 -0.73 -2.96
C GLN A 332 -21.33 -0.77 -1.55
N TRP A 333 -21.91 -1.91 -1.13
CA TRP A 333 -22.45 -2.06 0.22
C TRP A 333 -21.34 -2.17 1.26
N ILE A 334 -20.33 -3.02 1.04
CA ILE A 334 -19.24 -3.23 2.01
C ILE A 334 -18.36 -1.99 2.19
N THR A 335 -18.42 -1.07 1.24
CA THR A 335 -17.71 0.22 1.28
C THR A 335 -18.64 1.41 1.52
N SER A 336 -19.87 1.17 1.96
CA SER A 336 -20.79 2.25 2.36
C SER A 336 -20.28 2.97 3.64
N PRO A 337 -20.66 4.24 3.87
CA PRO A 337 -20.18 4.99 5.04
C PRO A 337 -20.42 4.28 6.37
N GLU A 338 -21.57 3.66 6.57
CA GLU A 338 -21.91 2.92 7.79
C GLU A 338 -20.97 1.71 7.99
N VAL A 339 -20.80 0.89 6.94
CA VAL A 339 -19.94 -0.30 7.00
C VAL A 339 -18.49 0.07 7.20
N GLN A 340 -18.00 1.12 6.52
CA GLN A 340 -16.63 1.60 6.71
C GLN A 340 -16.38 2.11 8.13
N SER A 341 -17.35 2.78 8.77
CA SER A 341 -17.21 3.22 10.17
C SER A 341 -17.07 2.04 11.13
N HIS A 342 -17.85 0.98 10.94
CA HIS A 342 -17.70 -0.25 11.72
C HIS A 342 -16.38 -0.97 11.41
N THR A 343 -16.02 -1.06 10.14
CA THR A 343 -14.75 -1.66 9.68
C THR A 343 -13.54 -0.96 10.31
N TYR A 344 -13.57 0.37 10.44
CA TYR A 344 -12.53 1.08 11.15
C TYR A 344 -12.38 0.60 12.60
N ASN A 345 -13.48 0.43 13.32
CA ASN A 345 -13.45 -0.02 14.72
C ASN A 345 -12.85 -1.42 14.89
N ASP A 346 -13.12 -2.32 13.93
CA ASP A 346 -12.77 -3.73 14.03
C ASP A 346 -11.39 -4.05 13.42
N VAL A 347 -11.00 -3.36 12.32
CA VAL A 347 -9.76 -3.65 11.58
C VAL A 347 -8.87 -2.45 11.29
N GLN A 348 -9.25 -1.25 11.73
CA GLN A 348 -8.49 0.00 11.65
C GLN A 348 -8.17 0.43 10.19
N LEU A 349 -9.10 0.21 9.26
CA LEU A 349 -9.02 0.72 7.89
C LEU A 349 -9.64 2.12 7.84
N PHE A 350 -8.87 3.11 7.38
CA PHE A 350 -9.37 4.48 7.24
C PHE A 350 -10.36 4.59 6.09
N PRO A 351 -11.57 5.12 6.35
CA PRO A 351 -12.63 5.20 5.35
C PRO A 351 -12.23 5.98 4.10
N SER A 352 -12.81 5.57 2.96
CA SER A 352 -12.78 6.32 1.71
C SER A 352 -13.97 7.26 1.54
N THR A 353 -14.84 7.34 2.53
CA THR A 353 -16.07 8.14 2.54
C THR A 353 -16.04 9.17 3.67
N PRO A 354 -16.17 10.50 3.39
CA PRO A 354 -16.22 11.53 4.42
C PRO A 354 -17.32 11.31 5.46
N ALA A 355 -18.51 10.88 5.01
CA ALA A 355 -19.66 10.66 5.88
C ALA A 355 -19.44 9.59 6.96
N SER A 356 -18.44 8.71 6.82
CA SER A 356 -18.05 7.76 7.86
C SER A 356 -17.56 8.43 9.14
N PHE A 357 -16.97 9.62 9.02
CA PHE A 357 -16.45 10.36 10.18
C PHE A 357 -17.55 11.15 10.91
N ASP A 358 -18.65 11.48 10.22
CA ASP A 358 -19.71 12.34 10.74
C ASP A 358 -20.88 11.56 11.36
N ASN A 359 -20.96 10.23 11.15
CA ASN A 359 -22.09 9.42 11.60
C ASN A 359 -22.02 8.99 13.09
N GLY A 360 -20.95 9.32 13.80
CA GLY A 360 -20.74 9.02 15.22
C GLY A 360 -20.52 7.54 15.58
N LEU A 361 -20.30 6.68 14.59
CA LEU A 361 -20.07 5.24 14.79
C LEU A 361 -18.61 4.90 15.03
N MET A 362 -17.67 5.70 14.52
CA MET A 362 -16.23 5.48 14.68
C MET A 362 -15.79 5.84 16.11
N ARG A 363 -14.81 5.07 16.60
CA ARG A 363 -14.24 5.26 17.94
C ARG A 363 -12.75 5.49 17.83
N ASN A 364 -12.25 6.44 18.61
CA ASN A 364 -10.81 6.63 18.74
C ASN A 364 -10.16 5.36 19.33
N PRO A 365 -9.06 4.84 18.77
CA PRO A 365 -8.47 3.56 19.14
C PRO A 365 -7.72 3.60 20.50
N GLY A 366 -8.03 4.57 21.36
CA GLY A 366 -7.41 4.72 22.68
C GLY A 366 -6.38 5.84 22.73
N ASN A 367 -5.52 5.82 23.75
CA ASN A 367 -4.58 6.90 24.08
C ASN A 367 -3.14 6.62 23.61
N TYR A 368 -2.94 5.78 22.62
CA TYR A 368 -1.58 5.48 22.12
C TYR A 368 -0.85 6.76 21.65
N PHE A 369 -1.59 7.71 21.07
CA PHE A 369 -1.09 9.02 20.66
C PHE A 369 -1.36 10.12 21.73
N GLY A 370 -1.46 9.73 23.01
CA GLY A 370 -1.84 10.65 24.10
C GLY A 370 -3.27 11.13 23.93
N ASP A 371 -3.50 12.44 24.16
CA ASP A 371 -4.82 13.07 24.06
C ASP A 371 -5.17 13.50 22.63
N GLN A 372 -4.30 13.21 21.64
CA GLN A 372 -4.54 13.55 20.24
C GLN A 372 -5.69 12.71 19.66
N ASP A 373 -6.46 13.30 18.75
CA ASP A 373 -7.47 12.63 17.94
C ASP A 373 -6.93 12.26 16.54
N PRO A 374 -6.41 11.04 16.33
CA PRO A 374 -5.94 10.61 15.02
C PRO A 374 -7.04 10.54 13.95
N LEU A 375 -8.30 10.27 14.37
CA LEU A 375 -9.43 10.24 13.45
C LEU A 375 -9.70 11.61 12.84
N GLY A 376 -9.86 12.62 13.68
CA GLY A 376 -10.06 14.00 13.23
C GLY A 376 -8.88 14.51 12.41
N PHE A 377 -7.65 14.19 12.83
CA PHE A 377 -6.44 14.56 12.08
C PHE A 377 -6.44 13.98 10.66
N PHE A 378 -6.66 12.68 10.49
CA PHE A 378 -6.60 12.06 9.17
C PHE A 378 -7.83 12.34 8.31
N ASN A 379 -9.00 12.62 8.90
CA ASN A 379 -10.14 13.14 8.16
C ASN A 379 -9.79 14.51 7.54
N ALA A 380 -9.24 15.43 8.32
CA ALA A 380 -8.78 16.71 7.79
C ALA A 380 -7.70 16.55 6.71
N SER A 381 -6.70 15.68 6.96
CA SER A 381 -5.66 15.38 5.96
C SER A 381 -6.25 14.83 4.66
N ALA A 382 -7.27 13.96 4.73
CA ALA A 382 -7.89 13.37 3.55
C ALA A 382 -8.61 14.41 2.66
N MET A 383 -9.12 15.49 3.25
CA MET A 383 -9.74 16.58 2.49
C MET A 383 -8.73 17.38 1.65
N ASP A 384 -7.46 17.39 2.05
CA ASP A 384 -6.38 18.15 1.42
C ASP A 384 -5.51 17.33 0.47
N VAL A 385 -5.76 16.02 0.33
CA VAL A 385 -5.04 15.16 -0.61
C VAL A 385 -5.34 15.61 -2.05
N PRO A 386 -4.32 15.87 -2.87
CA PRO A 386 -4.55 16.32 -4.24
C PRO A 386 -5.10 15.22 -5.14
N VAL A 387 -5.93 15.61 -6.10
CA VAL A 387 -6.29 14.74 -7.22
C VAL A 387 -5.05 14.58 -8.11
N THR A 388 -4.50 13.38 -8.16
CA THR A 388 -3.26 13.07 -8.87
C THR A 388 -3.56 12.19 -10.09
N TYR A 389 -2.98 12.52 -11.22
CA TYR A 389 -2.94 11.63 -12.38
C TYR A 389 -1.82 10.61 -12.21
N ILE A 390 -2.13 9.34 -12.45
CA ILE A 390 -1.15 8.25 -12.45
C ILE A 390 -1.17 7.57 -13.81
N SER A 391 -0.04 7.66 -14.51
CA SER A 391 0.14 7.00 -15.80
C SER A 391 0.37 5.50 -15.66
N ASN A 392 -0.13 4.71 -16.61
CA ASN A 392 0.24 3.30 -16.74
C ASN A 392 1.75 3.06 -16.87
N SER A 393 2.46 4.06 -17.37
CA SER A 393 3.91 4.00 -17.58
C SER A 393 4.68 4.10 -16.26
N GLU A 394 4.04 4.47 -15.14
CA GLU A 394 4.68 4.45 -13.81
C GLU A 394 5.14 3.06 -13.36
N ARG A 395 4.63 2.00 -13.95
CA ARG A 395 5.16 0.64 -13.73
C ARG A 395 6.61 0.44 -14.18
N PHE A 396 7.17 1.39 -14.91
CA PHE A 396 8.53 1.33 -15.46
C PHE A 396 9.53 2.22 -14.73
N ILE A 397 9.10 2.98 -13.71
CA ILE A 397 9.93 3.97 -13.02
C ILE A 397 10.76 3.39 -11.85
N GLY A 398 10.75 2.09 -11.65
CA GLY A 398 11.41 1.44 -10.50
C GLY A 398 12.91 1.73 -10.35
N ALA A 399 13.56 2.21 -11.41
CA ALA A 399 14.97 2.61 -11.35
C ALA A 399 15.20 3.75 -10.34
N PHE A 400 14.28 4.70 -10.20
CA PHE A 400 14.41 5.82 -9.25
C PHE A 400 14.49 5.34 -7.81
N THR A 401 13.61 4.43 -7.40
CA THR A 401 13.61 3.87 -6.04
C THR A 401 14.84 2.99 -5.79
N THR A 402 15.30 2.27 -6.80
CA THR A 402 16.54 1.48 -6.72
C THR A 402 17.75 2.39 -6.53
N GLU A 403 17.87 3.43 -7.33
CA GLU A 403 19.04 4.29 -7.32
C GLU A 403 19.10 5.21 -6.09
N ILE A 404 17.99 5.72 -5.59
CA ILE A 404 17.99 6.48 -4.32
C ILE A 404 18.38 5.59 -3.13
N THR A 405 18.00 4.31 -3.16
CA THR A 405 18.47 3.32 -2.19
C THR A 405 19.97 3.09 -2.31
N ASN A 406 20.52 3.02 -3.53
CA ASN A 406 21.95 2.87 -3.75
C ASN A 406 22.76 4.09 -3.25
N VAL A 407 22.21 5.29 -3.36
CA VAL A 407 22.82 6.51 -2.78
C VAL A 407 22.96 6.36 -1.26
N GLU A 408 21.90 5.93 -0.57
CA GLU A 408 21.90 5.81 0.89
C GLU A 408 22.67 4.57 1.37
N ALA A 409 22.38 3.39 0.82
CA ALA A 409 22.89 2.12 1.36
C ALA A 409 24.28 1.77 0.86
N ALA A 410 24.62 2.16 -0.39
CA ALA A 410 25.90 1.82 -1.02
C ALA A 410 26.85 3.03 -1.18
N GLY A 411 26.42 4.24 -0.83
CA GLY A 411 27.22 5.45 -1.00
C GLY A 411 27.46 5.82 -2.47
N LYS A 412 26.53 5.40 -3.38
CA LYS A 412 26.64 5.76 -4.80
C LYS A 412 26.56 7.28 -4.97
N ASP A 413 27.37 7.83 -5.87
CA ASP A 413 27.33 9.25 -6.20
C ASP A 413 25.90 9.65 -6.65
N PRO A 414 25.28 10.67 -6.05
CA PRO A 414 23.87 11.01 -6.32
C PRO A 414 23.59 11.49 -7.75
N ASP A 415 24.53 12.18 -8.38
CA ASP A 415 24.34 12.69 -9.74
C ASP A 415 24.45 11.54 -10.74
N ARG A 416 25.38 10.61 -10.52
CA ARG A 416 25.48 9.39 -11.31
C ARG A 416 24.25 8.48 -11.08
N ALA A 417 23.77 8.34 -9.85
CA ALA A 417 22.60 7.55 -9.53
C ALA A 417 21.33 8.13 -10.21
N TRP A 418 21.18 9.45 -10.21
CA TRP A 418 20.11 10.13 -10.94
C TRP A 418 20.18 9.83 -12.43
N GLN A 419 21.34 9.99 -13.06
CA GLN A 419 21.50 9.74 -14.49
C GLN A 419 21.21 8.26 -14.83
N ASP A 420 21.70 7.33 -14.01
CA ASP A 420 21.44 5.90 -14.20
C ASP A 420 19.91 5.59 -14.08
N ALA A 421 19.18 6.24 -13.16
CA ALA A 421 17.75 6.09 -13.01
C ALA A 421 16.99 6.61 -14.24
N VAL A 422 17.36 7.80 -14.74
CA VAL A 422 16.77 8.40 -15.94
C VAL A 422 17.05 7.53 -17.17
N ASP A 423 18.30 7.15 -17.40
CA ASP A 423 18.71 6.36 -18.57
C ASP A 423 18.04 4.97 -18.58
N GLN A 424 17.96 4.32 -17.42
CA GLN A 424 17.28 3.02 -17.33
C GLN A 424 15.78 3.15 -17.61
N THR A 425 15.13 4.17 -17.04
CA THR A 425 13.72 4.42 -17.27
C THR A 425 13.47 4.73 -18.75
N ASN A 426 14.21 5.65 -19.35
CA ASN A 426 14.05 6.01 -20.76
C ASN A 426 14.22 4.82 -21.69
N ARG A 427 15.25 3.98 -21.50
CA ARG A 427 15.44 2.75 -22.30
C ARG A 427 14.23 1.81 -22.23
N VAL A 428 13.54 1.74 -21.09
CA VAL A 428 12.35 0.92 -20.98
C VAL A 428 11.16 1.57 -21.67
N LEU A 429 10.98 2.88 -21.52
CA LEU A 429 9.90 3.64 -22.17
C LEU A 429 10.01 3.61 -23.70
N GLU A 430 11.22 3.77 -24.24
CA GLU A 430 11.51 3.64 -25.69
C GLU A 430 11.15 2.25 -26.20
N LYS A 431 11.59 1.17 -25.52
CA LYS A 431 11.24 -0.21 -25.89
C LYS A 431 9.74 -0.50 -25.84
N ARG A 432 8.98 0.29 -25.10
CA ARG A 432 7.53 0.16 -24.96
C ARG A 432 6.74 1.13 -25.86
N GLY A 433 7.44 1.98 -26.62
CA GLY A 433 6.81 2.95 -27.52
C GLY A 433 6.11 4.11 -26.78
N VAL A 434 6.46 4.33 -25.52
CA VAL A 434 5.95 5.47 -24.73
C VAL A 434 6.75 6.74 -25.01
N ARG A 435 7.98 6.58 -25.44
CA ARG A 435 8.88 7.66 -25.86
C ARG A 435 9.49 7.32 -27.22
N ALA A 436 9.59 8.33 -28.10
CA ALA A 436 10.23 8.20 -29.41
C ALA A 436 11.76 8.39 -29.32
#